data_a564c5883c2e7217c2ebde4df704f452
#
_entry.id   a564c5883c2e7217c2ebde4df704f452
#
_cell.length_a   1.000
_cell.length_b   1.000
_cell.length_c   1.000
_cell.angle_alpha   90.00
_cell.angle_beta   90.00
_cell.angle_gamma   90.00
#
_symmetry.space_group_name_H-M   'P 1'
#
loop_
_entity.id
_entity.type
_entity.pdbx_description
1 polymer ?
#
loop_
_entity_poly.entity_id
_entity_poly.type
_entity_poly.pdbx_seq_one_letter_code
_entity_poly.pdbx_strand_id
1 'polypeptide(L)'
;MTCPPIRAYTRQNGWVNQEAFELFSAILALATLAGGIITLVAVVFEKSMSWADAWLTQVRASGLWIICMITTGAMVGSLYFSEKVGFAPCKLCWYQRIAMYSIAIISFVAALRNDKNIVRYTIVLAPLGLIVSTYHYLLEWFPTLETNVCSLDVPCTAVWFRELGFVTLCFMAGCAFITVIAVSFAIMREQKIDSNSIPQEN
;
A
#
# COMPACT_ATOMS: atom_id res chain seq x y z
N MET A 1 31.17 1.25 -21.51
CA MET A 1 30.83 2.42 -20.67
C MET A 1 30.30 1.88 -19.36
N THR A 2 31.09 1.91 -18.31
CA THR A 2 30.76 1.38 -16.98
C THR A 2 29.80 2.36 -16.30
N CYS A 3 28.59 1.92 -16.01
CA CYS A 3 27.63 2.65 -15.22
C CYS A 3 28.26 2.96 -13.83
N PRO A 4 28.30 4.22 -13.37
CA PRO A 4 28.83 4.53 -12.05
C PRO A 4 28.00 3.81 -10.98
N PRO A 5 28.61 3.33 -9.88
CA PRO A 5 27.87 2.66 -8.83
C PRO A 5 26.88 3.63 -8.19
N ILE A 6 25.63 3.19 -8.07
CA ILE A 6 24.45 3.93 -7.58
C ILE A 6 24.71 4.60 -6.21
N ARG A 7 25.68 4.15 -5.43
CA ARG A 7 26.11 4.73 -4.14
C ARG A 7 26.73 6.14 -4.22
N ALA A 8 27.12 6.62 -5.39
CA ALA A 8 27.80 7.92 -5.52
C ALA A 8 26.86 9.12 -5.62
N TYR A 9 25.55 8.91 -5.89
CA TYR A 9 24.59 10.00 -6.05
C TYR A 9 23.92 10.47 -4.74
N THR A 10 24.04 9.72 -3.65
CA THR A 10 23.26 9.91 -2.41
C THR A 10 23.96 10.75 -1.31
N ARG A 11 25.02 11.50 -1.62
CA ARG A 11 25.74 12.27 -0.60
C ARG A 11 25.76 13.78 -0.86
N GLN A 12 24.64 14.40 -1.18
CA GLN A 12 24.53 15.85 -1.17
C GLN A 12 23.23 16.33 -0.56
N ASN A 13 23.38 17.00 0.57
CA ASN A 13 22.46 17.92 1.25
C ASN A 13 21.56 17.34 2.35
N GLY A 14 22.04 17.52 3.57
CA GLY A 14 21.35 17.30 4.83
C GLY A 14 20.05 18.10 4.98
N TRP A 15 18.98 17.37 4.98
CA TRP A 15 17.74 17.73 5.66
C TRP A 15 17.14 16.41 6.17
N VAL A 16 16.99 16.31 7.49
CA VAL A 16 16.47 15.14 8.22
C VAL A 16 17.05 13.83 7.67
N ASN A 17 17.88 13.17 8.42
CA ASN A 17 18.60 11.95 8.04
C ASN A 17 17.76 11.09 7.10
N GLN A 18 18.13 11.01 5.82
CA GLN A 18 17.45 10.18 4.82
C GLN A 18 17.25 8.76 5.37
N GLU A 19 18.28 8.21 6.01
CA GLU A 19 18.25 6.92 6.69
C GLU A 19 17.15 6.84 7.76
N ALA A 20 16.95 7.92 8.54
CA ALA A 20 15.89 7.96 9.55
C ALA A 20 14.48 7.96 8.90
N PHE A 21 14.31 8.61 7.75
CA PHE A 21 13.05 8.63 7.03
C PHE A 21 12.78 7.27 6.36
N GLU A 22 13.79 6.62 5.81
CA GLU A 22 13.71 5.27 5.25
C GLU A 22 13.29 4.27 6.32
N LEU A 23 13.97 4.27 7.46
CA LEU A 23 13.65 3.41 8.61
C LEU A 23 12.24 3.71 9.17
N PHE A 24 11.88 4.99 9.34
CA PHE A 24 10.55 5.38 9.80
C PHE A 24 9.46 4.86 8.86
N SER A 25 9.66 5.03 7.54
CA SER A 25 8.72 4.54 6.53
C SER A 25 8.60 3.01 6.54
N ALA A 26 9.72 2.31 6.75
CA ALA A 26 9.74 0.85 6.86
C ALA A 26 8.97 0.35 8.09
N ILE A 27 9.17 0.99 9.25
CA ILE A 27 8.43 0.65 10.49
C ILE A 27 6.93 0.91 10.30
N LEU A 28 6.57 2.05 9.70
CA LEU A 28 5.18 2.39 9.43
C LEU A 28 4.51 1.39 8.47
N ALA A 29 5.23 0.93 7.45
CA ALA A 29 4.73 -0.09 6.53
C ALA A 29 4.50 -1.43 7.23
N LEU A 30 5.42 -1.85 8.11
CA LEU A 30 5.25 -3.08 8.90
C LEU A 30 4.07 -2.98 9.88
N ALA A 31 3.91 -1.83 10.55
CA ALA A 31 2.75 -1.58 11.43
C ALA A 31 1.44 -1.61 10.64
N THR A 32 1.42 -1.02 9.45
CA THR A 32 0.28 -1.06 8.53
C THR A 32 -0.04 -2.49 8.12
N LEU A 33 0.96 -3.28 7.74
CA LEU A 33 0.78 -4.69 7.39
C LEU A 33 0.22 -5.51 8.57
N ALA A 34 0.76 -5.30 9.77
CA ALA A 34 0.27 -5.98 10.97
C ALA A 34 -1.21 -5.67 11.21
N GLY A 35 -1.62 -4.39 11.11
CA GLY A 35 -3.02 -3.99 11.20
C GLY A 35 -3.90 -4.64 10.12
N GLY A 36 -3.41 -4.74 8.89
CA GLY A 36 -4.08 -5.43 7.79
C GLY A 36 -4.27 -6.92 8.06
N ILE A 37 -3.23 -7.61 8.53
CA ILE A 37 -3.29 -9.04 8.89
C ILE A 37 -4.27 -9.26 10.04
N ILE A 38 -4.20 -8.44 11.10
CA ILE A 38 -5.14 -8.53 12.24
C ILE A 38 -6.57 -8.36 11.74
N THR A 39 -6.82 -7.43 10.83
CA THR A 39 -8.14 -7.21 10.24
C THR A 39 -8.62 -8.44 9.45
N LEU A 40 -7.76 -9.05 8.63
CA LEU A 40 -8.11 -10.28 7.89
C LEU A 40 -8.42 -11.44 8.84
N VAL A 41 -7.59 -11.62 9.87
CA VAL A 41 -7.82 -12.65 10.90
C VAL A 41 -9.14 -12.39 11.63
N ALA A 42 -9.39 -11.14 12.03
CA ALA A 42 -10.64 -10.77 12.70
C ALA A 42 -11.88 -11.04 11.83
N VAL A 43 -11.81 -10.81 10.50
CA VAL A 43 -12.91 -11.15 9.58
C VAL A 43 -13.20 -12.64 9.53
N VAL A 44 -12.18 -13.50 9.66
CA VAL A 44 -12.35 -14.96 9.68
C VAL A 44 -12.97 -15.42 11.00
N PHE A 45 -12.53 -14.85 12.11
CA PHE A 45 -12.93 -15.25 13.46
C PHE A 45 -14.05 -14.40 14.08
N GLU A 46 -14.71 -13.52 13.32
CA GLU A 46 -15.74 -12.59 13.77
C GLU A 46 -16.83 -13.27 14.64
N LYS A 47 -17.29 -14.45 14.21
CA LYS A 47 -18.35 -15.19 14.91
C LYS A 47 -17.87 -16.00 16.12
N SER A 48 -16.57 -16.19 16.26
CA SER A 48 -15.99 -17.10 17.24
C SER A 48 -15.33 -16.39 18.42
N MET A 49 -14.92 -15.13 18.23
CA MET A 49 -14.13 -14.40 19.21
C MET A 49 -14.64 -12.97 19.42
N SER A 50 -14.93 -12.59 20.66
CA SER A 50 -15.43 -11.26 21.02
C SER A 50 -14.45 -10.13 20.69
N TRP A 51 -13.14 -10.36 20.76
CA TRP A 51 -12.14 -9.36 20.38
C TRP A 51 -12.19 -9.03 18.88
N ALA A 52 -12.48 -10.03 18.03
CA ALA A 52 -12.56 -9.86 16.59
C ALA A 52 -13.75 -8.96 16.21
N ASP A 53 -14.89 -9.16 16.84
CA ASP A 53 -16.08 -8.32 16.66
C ASP A 53 -15.80 -6.86 17.10
N ALA A 54 -15.21 -6.67 18.30
CA ALA A 54 -14.84 -5.34 18.78
C ALA A 54 -13.85 -4.62 17.85
N TRP A 55 -12.83 -5.34 17.34
CA TRP A 55 -11.87 -4.82 16.38
C TRP A 55 -12.54 -4.39 15.07
N LEU A 56 -13.36 -5.27 14.50
CA LEU A 56 -14.04 -5.02 13.24
C LEU A 56 -15.03 -3.85 13.34
N THR A 57 -15.71 -3.70 14.46
CA THR A 57 -16.59 -2.54 14.70
C THR A 57 -15.80 -1.23 14.59
N GLN A 58 -14.62 -1.13 15.17
CA GLN A 58 -13.75 0.05 15.06
C GLN A 58 -13.23 0.24 13.63
N VAL A 59 -12.76 -0.84 13.00
CA VAL A 59 -12.27 -0.78 11.61
C VAL A 59 -13.38 -0.35 10.65
N ARG A 60 -14.61 -0.84 10.79
CA ARG A 60 -15.75 -0.49 9.95
C ARG A 60 -16.23 0.96 10.17
N ALA A 61 -16.17 1.44 11.42
CA ALA A 61 -16.51 2.82 11.76
C ALA A 61 -15.49 3.82 11.17
N SER A 62 -14.20 3.50 11.21
CA SER A 62 -13.11 4.40 10.81
C SER A 62 -12.49 4.02 9.46
N GLY A 63 -12.98 2.98 8.79
CA GLY A 63 -12.31 2.33 7.66
C GLY A 63 -12.02 3.25 6.47
N LEU A 64 -12.92 4.18 6.15
CA LEU A 64 -12.70 5.17 5.10
C LEU A 64 -11.51 6.08 5.42
N TRP A 65 -11.39 6.53 6.66
CA TRP A 65 -10.25 7.33 7.11
C TRP A 65 -8.97 6.52 7.17
N ILE A 66 -9.03 5.24 7.57
CA ILE A 66 -7.88 4.33 7.57
C ILE A 66 -7.34 4.18 6.15
N ILE A 67 -8.20 3.88 5.17
CA ILE A 67 -7.80 3.76 3.75
C ILE A 67 -7.20 5.09 3.27
N CYS A 68 -7.86 6.22 3.54
CA CYS A 68 -7.41 7.54 3.16
C CYS A 68 -6.01 7.87 3.72
N MET A 69 -5.80 7.66 5.02
CA MET A 69 -4.53 7.96 5.69
C MET A 69 -3.38 7.10 5.14
N ILE A 70 -3.60 5.80 4.97
CA ILE A 70 -2.60 4.88 4.44
C ILE A 70 -2.22 5.26 3.01
N THR A 71 -3.21 5.46 2.14
CA THR A 71 -2.96 5.71 0.71
C THR A 71 -2.41 7.10 0.45
N THR A 72 -2.86 8.12 1.19
CA THR A 72 -2.31 9.47 1.13
C THR A 72 -0.89 9.51 1.68
N GLY A 73 -0.62 8.83 2.79
CA GLY A 73 0.72 8.69 3.37
C GLY A 73 1.68 8.00 2.39
N ALA A 74 1.24 6.91 1.76
CA ALA A 74 2.01 6.22 0.73
C ALA A 74 2.27 7.11 -0.50
N MET A 75 1.28 7.89 -0.96
CA MET A 75 1.42 8.85 -2.05
C MET A 75 2.45 9.94 -1.71
N VAL A 76 2.32 10.57 -0.55
CA VAL A 76 3.24 11.64 -0.10
C VAL A 76 4.65 11.10 0.08
N GLY A 77 4.81 9.93 0.72
CA GLY A 77 6.11 9.27 0.87
C GLY A 77 6.74 8.92 -0.47
N SER A 78 5.95 8.39 -1.40
CA SER A 78 6.42 8.07 -2.76
C SER A 78 6.87 9.31 -3.53
N LEU A 79 6.16 10.43 -3.42
CA LEU A 79 6.56 11.71 -4.01
C LEU A 79 7.82 12.27 -3.33
N TYR A 80 7.93 12.18 -2.02
CA TYR A 80 9.13 12.61 -1.30
C TYR A 80 10.37 11.86 -1.79
N PHE A 81 10.31 10.53 -1.92
CA PHE A 81 11.42 9.73 -2.41
C PHE A 81 11.83 10.09 -3.85
N SER A 82 10.87 10.41 -4.73
CA SER A 82 11.21 10.77 -6.12
C SER A 82 11.65 12.21 -6.28
N GLU A 83 10.98 13.18 -5.62
CA GLU A 83 11.20 14.61 -5.87
C GLU A 83 12.29 15.22 -4.98
N LYS A 84 12.44 14.70 -3.74
CA LYS A 84 13.40 15.23 -2.78
C LYS A 84 14.65 14.39 -2.68
N VAL A 85 14.49 13.06 -2.62
CA VAL A 85 15.63 12.12 -2.53
C VAL A 85 16.21 11.82 -3.91
N GLY A 86 15.43 11.96 -4.99
CA GLY A 86 15.89 11.79 -6.36
C GLY A 86 15.84 10.33 -6.85
N PHE A 87 15.04 9.47 -6.21
CA PHE A 87 14.84 8.09 -6.67
C PHE A 87 13.99 8.07 -7.95
N ALA A 88 14.62 7.81 -9.09
CA ALA A 88 13.92 7.75 -10.38
C ALA A 88 12.93 6.58 -10.42
N PRO A 89 11.62 6.83 -10.64
CA PRO A 89 10.63 5.76 -10.66
C PRO A 89 10.71 4.97 -11.97
N CYS A 90 10.84 3.65 -11.86
CA CYS A 90 10.76 2.72 -12.98
C CYS A 90 9.31 2.53 -13.48
N LYS A 91 9.10 1.78 -14.58
CA LYS A 91 7.76 1.52 -15.11
C LYS A 91 6.82 0.84 -14.09
N LEU A 92 7.29 -0.16 -13.37
CA LEU A 92 6.48 -0.84 -12.36
C LEU A 92 6.14 0.08 -11.18
N CYS A 93 7.06 0.98 -10.79
CA CYS A 93 6.77 2.03 -9.82
C CYS A 93 5.60 2.92 -10.27
N TRP A 94 5.57 3.27 -11.56
CA TRP A 94 4.47 4.07 -12.11
C TRP A 94 3.13 3.34 -12.08
N TYR A 95 3.08 2.04 -12.39
CA TYR A 95 1.85 1.26 -12.29
C TYR A 95 1.33 1.17 -10.85
N GLN A 96 2.22 0.99 -9.86
CA GLN A 96 1.87 1.05 -8.45
C GLN A 96 1.33 2.42 -8.04
N ARG A 97 1.97 3.50 -8.50
CA ARG A 97 1.53 4.89 -8.26
C ARG A 97 0.14 5.14 -8.84
N ILE A 98 -0.14 4.72 -10.07
CA ILE A 98 -1.46 4.88 -10.68
C ILE A 98 -2.53 4.27 -9.80
N ALA A 99 -2.35 3.03 -9.34
CA ALA A 99 -3.30 2.38 -8.45
C ALA A 99 -3.42 3.11 -7.09
N MET A 100 -2.29 3.38 -6.42
CA MET A 100 -2.27 3.97 -5.09
C MET A 100 -2.79 5.41 -5.06
N TYR A 101 -2.39 6.24 -6.03
CA TYR A 101 -2.81 7.65 -6.08
C TYR A 101 -4.30 7.78 -6.42
N SER A 102 -4.81 6.92 -7.32
CA SER A 102 -6.24 6.85 -7.58
C SER A 102 -7.02 6.51 -6.32
N ILE A 103 -6.59 5.49 -5.56
CA ILE A 103 -7.22 5.14 -4.29
C ILE A 103 -7.11 6.30 -3.29
N ALA A 104 -5.97 6.99 -3.18
CA ALA A 104 -5.79 8.11 -2.27
C ALA A 104 -6.80 9.24 -2.54
N ILE A 105 -6.94 9.65 -3.81
CA ILE A 105 -7.85 10.72 -4.20
C ILE A 105 -9.31 10.35 -3.94
N ILE A 106 -9.73 9.17 -4.41
CA ILE A 106 -11.13 8.75 -4.26
C ILE A 106 -11.48 8.45 -2.80
N SER A 107 -10.55 7.91 -2.00
CA SER A 107 -10.78 7.66 -0.57
C SER A 107 -10.87 8.95 0.24
N PHE A 108 -10.11 9.98 -0.12
CA PHE A 108 -10.20 11.28 0.50
C PHE A 108 -11.60 11.89 0.31
N VAL A 109 -12.10 11.89 -0.92
CA VAL A 109 -13.46 12.39 -1.21
C VAL A 109 -14.53 11.55 -0.50
N ALA A 110 -14.37 10.23 -0.49
CA ALA A 110 -15.32 9.34 0.18
C ALA A 110 -15.30 9.49 1.70
N ALA A 111 -14.14 9.68 2.32
CA ALA A 111 -14.03 9.92 3.75
C ALA A 111 -14.75 11.21 4.18
N LEU A 112 -14.61 12.28 3.39
CA LEU A 112 -15.33 13.54 3.64
C LEU A 112 -16.85 13.40 3.49
N ARG A 113 -17.32 12.52 2.60
CA ARG A 113 -18.74 12.28 2.32
C ARG A 113 -19.32 11.12 3.10
N ASN A 114 -18.50 10.40 3.85
CA ASN A 114 -18.86 9.15 4.52
C ASN A 114 -19.49 8.10 3.55
N ASP A 115 -18.98 8.06 2.31
CA ASP A 115 -19.50 7.16 1.27
C ASP A 115 -18.74 5.82 1.26
N LYS A 116 -19.35 4.81 1.90
CA LYS A 116 -18.78 3.46 1.95
C LYS A 116 -18.82 2.71 0.60
N ASN A 117 -19.51 3.21 -0.43
CA ASN A 117 -19.57 2.53 -1.74
C ASN A 117 -18.24 2.52 -2.48
N ILE A 118 -17.31 3.39 -2.10
CA ILE A 118 -15.95 3.42 -2.65
C ILE A 118 -15.25 2.05 -2.57
N VAL A 119 -15.58 1.22 -1.59
CA VAL A 119 -14.93 -0.09 -1.41
C VAL A 119 -15.05 -0.99 -2.63
N ARG A 120 -16.08 -0.76 -3.48
CA ARG A 120 -16.25 -1.46 -4.76
C ARG A 120 -15.13 -1.14 -5.76
N TYR A 121 -14.55 0.05 -5.69
CA TYR A 121 -13.43 0.46 -6.53
C TYR A 121 -12.09 0.07 -5.91
N THR A 122 -11.93 0.24 -4.60
CA THR A 122 -10.70 -0.11 -3.90
C THR A 122 -10.42 -1.61 -3.95
N ILE A 123 -11.46 -2.47 -3.89
CA ILE A 123 -11.33 -3.93 -3.97
C ILE A 123 -10.88 -4.42 -5.36
N VAL A 124 -10.93 -3.57 -6.37
CA VAL A 124 -10.40 -3.87 -7.72
C VAL A 124 -9.00 -3.27 -7.88
N LEU A 125 -8.83 -1.99 -7.53
CA LEU A 125 -7.57 -1.28 -7.73
C LEU A 125 -6.44 -1.79 -6.83
N ALA A 126 -6.75 -2.09 -5.56
CA ALA A 126 -5.73 -2.51 -4.61
C ALA A 126 -5.13 -3.90 -4.93
N PRO A 127 -5.89 -4.94 -5.32
CA PRO A 127 -5.31 -6.20 -5.80
C PRO A 127 -4.45 -6.03 -7.05
N LEU A 128 -4.85 -5.20 -8.00
CA LEU A 128 -4.03 -4.91 -9.19
C LEU A 128 -2.70 -4.28 -8.79
N GLY A 129 -2.72 -3.29 -7.90
CA GLY A 129 -1.51 -2.69 -7.33
C GLY A 129 -0.65 -3.69 -6.56
N LEU A 130 -1.27 -4.61 -5.80
CA LEU A 130 -0.58 -5.67 -5.07
C LEU A 130 0.12 -6.66 -6.00
N ILE A 131 -0.52 -7.07 -7.09
CA ILE A 131 0.09 -7.96 -8.11
C ILE A 131 1.35 -7.31 -8.69
N VAL A 132 1.26 -6.04 -9.08
CA VAL A 132 2.40 -5.29 -9.61
C VAL A 132 3.50 -5.15 -8.55
N SER A 133 3.13 -4.83 -7.31
CA SER A 133 4.07 -4.69 -6.18
C SER A 133 4.80 -6.01 -5.88
N THR A 134 4.07 -7.13 -5.87
CA THR A 134 4.64 -8.46 -5.64
C THR A 134 5.59 -8.85 -6.77
N TYR A 135 5.19 -8.65 -8.04
CA TYR A 135 6.06 -8.92 -9.18
C TYR A 135 7.33 -8.06 -9.13
N HIS A 136 7.20 -6.77 -8.82
CA HIS A 136 8.33 -5.87 -8.70
C HIS A 136 9.28 -6.29 -7.57
N TYR A 137 8.75 -6.68 -6.41
CA TYR A 137 9.55 -7.18 -5.29
C TYR A 137 10.29 -8.48 -5.64
N LEU A 138 9.66 -9.37 -6.42
CA LEU A 138 10.33 -10.58 -6.93
C LEU A 138 11.49 -10.25 -7.88
N LEU A 139 11.37 -9.21 -8.72
CA LEU A 139 12.46 -8.77 -9.60
C LEU A 139 13.66 -8.20 -8.82
N GLU A 140 13.43 -7.58 -7.65
CA GLU A 140 14.51 -7.10 -6.77
C GLU A 140 15.35 -8.26 -6.17
N TRP A 141 14.76 -9.45 -6.05
CA TRP A 141 15.42 -10.65 -5.53
C TRP A 141 15.92 -11.58 -6.64
N PHE A 142 15.18 -11.68 -7.72
CA PHE A 142 15.42 -12.56 -8.84
C PHE A 142 15.43 -11.79 -10.17
N PRO A 143 16.53 -11.05 -10.49
CA PRO A 143 16.62 -10.24 -11.71
C PRO A 143 16.41 -11.01 -13.00
N THR A 144 16.62 -12.33 -12.97
CA THR A 144 16.42 -13.22 -14.14
C THR A 144 14.97 -13.37 -14.57
N LEU A 145 14.00 -12.95 -13.74
CA LEU A 145 12.57 -12.95 -14.05
C LEU A 145 12.14 -11.71 -14.88
N GLU A 146 13.06 -10.79 -15.18
CA GLU A 146 12.75 -9.60 -15.95
C GLU A 146 12.42 -9.96 -17.41
N THR A 147 11.22 -9.57 -17.87
CA THR A 147 10.68 -9.88 -19.20
C THR A 147 10.59 -8.63 -20.08
N ASN A 148 11.68 -7.85 -20.21
CA ASN A 148 11.74 -6.62 -21.04
C ASN A 148 10.63 -5.58 -20.77
N VAL A 149 9.96 -5.63 -19.62
CA VAL A 149 8.93 -4.69 -19.22
C VAL A 149 9.54 -3.33 -18.87
N CYS A 150 10.76 -3.35 -18.35
CA CYS A 150 11.44 -2.16 -17.84
C CYS A 150 12.45 -1.61 -18.86
N SER A 151 12.72 -0.30 -18.79
CA SER A 151 13.71 0.36 -19.65
C SER A 151 15.13 0.11 -19.12
N LEU A 152 16.11 0.19 -20.02
CA LEU A 152 17.53 0.09 -19.67
C LEU A 152 18.01 1.29 -18.82
N ASP A 153 17.36 2.44 -18.97
CA ASP A 153 17.75 3.67 -18.25
C ASP A 153 17.40 3.62 -16.77
N VAL A 154 16.23 3.01 -16.41
CA VAL A 154 15.80 2.81 -15.03
C VAL A 154 15.29 1.38 -14.88
N PRO A 155 16.18 0.42 -14.60
CA PRO A 155 15.80 -0.97 -14.50
C PRO A 155 14.92 -1.21 -13.26
N CYS A 156 13.92 -2.07 -13.39
CA CYS A 156 13.05 -2.43 -12.26
C CYS A 156 13.72 -3.33 -11.24
N THR A 157 14.88 -3.85 -11.54
CA THR A 157 15.72 -4.65 -10.64
C THR A 157 16.56 -3.77 -9.70
N ALA A 158 16.55 -2.43 -9.90
CA ALA A 158 17.32 -1.51 -9.07
C ALA A 158 16.67 -1.34 -7.69
N VAL A 159 17.41 -1.66 -6.64
CA VAL A 159 17.00 -1.49 -5.25
C VAL A 159 17.60 -0.19 -4.72
N TRP A 160 16.77 0.79 -4.42
CA TRP A 160 17.21 2.09 -3.90
C TRP A 160 17.71 2.03 -2.47
N PHE A 161 16.98 1.31 -1.61
CA PHE A 161 17.38 0.98 -0.25
C PHE A 161 16.73 -0.33 0.19
N ARG A 162 17.28 -0.93 1.24
CA ARG A 162 16.75 -2.16 1.83
C ARG A 162 16.91 -2.09 3.34
N GLU A 163 15.86 -1.64 4.01
CA GLU A 163 15.80 -1.58 5.46
C GLU A 163 15.49 -2.95 6.07
N LEU A 164 16.02 -3.20 7.26
CA LEU A 164 15.85 -4.47 7.97
C LEU A 164 16.23 -5.72 7.13
N GLY A 165 16.98 -5.54 6.02
CA GLY A 165 17.41 -6.60 5.13
C GLY A 165 16.37 -7.05 4.08
N PHE A 166 15.09 -6.67 4.19
CA PHE A 166 14.02 -7.10 3.27
C PHE A 166 13.00 -6.02 2.91
N VAL A 167 12.91 -4.94 3.66
CA VAL A 167 11.93 -3.88 3.43
C VAL A 167 12.45 -2.93 2.35
N THR A 168 11.82 -2.95 1.18
CA THR A 168 12.09 -2.07 0.06
C THR A 168 10.87 -1.19 -0.24
N LEU A 169 11.00 -0.23 -1.15
CA LEU A 169 9.87 0.59 -1.61
C LEU A 169 8.70 -0.26 -2.13
N CYS A 170 9.02 -1.32 -2.87
CA CYS A 170 8.01 -2.23 -3.43
C CYS A 170 7.29 -3.02 -2.34
N PHE A 171 8.04 -3.49 -1.35
CA PHE A 171 7.48 -4.18 -0.19
C PHE A 171 6.53 -3.26 0.60
N MET A 172 6.92 -2.01 0.85
CA MET A 172 6.09 -1.03 1.55
C MET A 172 4.78 -0.75 0.81
N ALA A 173 4.83 -0.61 -0.52
CA ALA A 173 3.63 -0.47 -1.34
C ALA A 173 2.72 -1.71 -1.23
N GLY A 174 3.29 -2.92 -1.23
CA GLY A 174 2.56 -4.17 -1.01
C GLY A 174 1.84 -4.20 0.33
N CYS A 175 2.50 -3.79 1.41
CA CYS A 175 1.90 -3.68 2.74
C CYS A 175 0.67 -2.76 2.75
N ALA A 176 0.77 -1.59 2.10
CA ALA A 176 -0.34 -0.66 1.98
C ALA A 176 -1.52 -1.27 1.19
N PHE A 177 -1.26 -1.92 0.04
CA PHE A 177 -2.30 -2.58 -0.74
C PHE A 177 -3.00 -3.70 0.02
N ILE A 178 -2.25 -4.57 0.73
CA ILE A 178 -2.83 -5.64 1.56
C ILE A 178 -3.78 -5.05 2.60
N THR A 179 -3.38 -3.97 3.26
CA THR A 179 -4.21 -3.36 4.30
C THR A 179 -5.45 -2.69 3.72
N VAL A 180 -5.33 -2.02 2.57
CA VAL A 180 -6.49 -1.45 1.85
C VAL A 180 -7.49 -2.56 1.46
N ILE A 181 -7.01 -3.71 0.98
CA ILE A 181 -7.85 -4.87 0.66
C ILE A 181 -8.56 -5.37 1.93
N ALA A 182 -7.82 -5.54 3.03
CA ALA A 182 -8.37 -6.05 4.29
C ALA A 182 -9.48 -5.16 4.84
N VAL A 183 -9.24 -3.85 4.89
CA VAL A 183 -10.24 -2.87 5.39
C VAL A 183 -11.44 -2.78 4.44
N SER A 184 -11.19 -2.74 3.13
CA SER A 184 -12.29 -2.73 2.13
C SER A 184 -13.17 -3.96 2.24
N PHE A 185 -12.56 -5.14 2.42
CA PHE A 185 -13.29 -6.38 2.59
C PHE A 185 -14.13 -6.41 3.88
N ALA A 186 -13.59 -5.87 4.99
CA ALA A 186 -14.32 -5.75 6.25
C ALA A 186 -15.57 -4.85 6.12
N ILE A 187 -15.45 -3.73 5.40
CA ILE A 187 -16.59 -2.81 5.14
C ILE A 187 -17.62 -3.46 4.21
N MET A 188 -17.20 -4.13 3.13
CA MET A 188 -18.11 -4.80 2.20
C MET A 188 -18.93 -5.90 2.89
N ARG A 189 -18.30 -6.62 3.82
CA ARG A 189 -18.98 -7.68 4.56
C ARG A 189 -20.07 -7.13 5.49
N GLU A 190 -19.83 -6.00 6.13
CA GLU A 190 -20.84 -5.27 6.90
C GLU A 190 -22.05 -4.90 6.03
N GLN A 191 -21.81 -4.23 4.89
CA GLN A 191 -22.87 -3.81 3.96
C GLN A 191 -23.74 -4.98 3.48
N LYS A 192 -23.13 -6.16 3.27
CA LYS A 192 -23.85 -7.37 2.89
C LYS A 192 -24.71 -7.94 4.01
N ILE A 193 -24.25 -7.88 5.25
CA ILE A 193 -25.02 -8.33 6.42
C ILE A 193 -26.23 -7.42 6.60
N ASP A 194 -26.03 -6.10 6.56
CA ASP A 194 -27.10 -5.11 6.71
C ASP A 194 -28.18 -5.26 5.61
N SER A 195 -27.78 -5.47 4.36
CA SER A 195 -28.70 -5.66 3.26
C SER A 195 -29.56 -6.92 3.38
N ASN A 196 -29.04 -7.96 4.02
CA ASN A 196 -29.79 -9.23 4.25
C ASN A 196 -30.69 -9.18 5.49
N SER A 197 -30.49 -8.22 6.40
CA SER A 197 -31.26 -8.07 7.62
C SER A 197 -32.53 -7.23 7.45
N ILE A 198 -32.67 -6.49 6.33
CA ILE A 198 -33.87 -5.71 6.00
C ILE A 198 -34.91 -6.66 5.41
N PRO A 199 -36.11 -6.85 6.05
CA PRO A 199 -37.19 -7.62 5.46
C PRO A 199 -37.59 -6.99 4.12
N GLN A 200 -37.71 -7.81 3.07
CA GLN A 200 -38.31 -7.38 1.81
C GLN A 200 -39.81 -7.21 2.07
N GLU A 201 -40.27 -5.99 2.33
CA GLU A 201 -41.69 -5.68 2.29
C GLU A 201 -42.15 -5.76 0.81
N ASN A 202 -42.88 -6.83 0.51
CA ASN A 202 -43.64 -7.00 -0.75
C ASN A 202 -44.97 -6.30 -0.63
#